data_4dd9830768d6fc8b6fe5a4c784681122
#
_entry.id   4dd9830768d6fc8b6fe5a4c784681122
#
_cell.length_a   1.000
_cell.length_b   1.000
_cell.length_c   1.000
_cell.angle_alpha   90.00
_cell.angle_beta   90.00
_cell.angle_gamma   90.00
#
_symmetry.space_group_name_H-M   'P 1'
#
loop_
_entity.id
_entity.type
_entity.pdbx_description
1 polymer ?
#
loop_
_entity_poly.entity_id
_entity_poly.type
_entity_poly.pdbx_seq_one_letter_code
_entity_poly.pdbx_strand_id
1 'polypeptide(L)'
;MNFIYPLSRYIKITQVYWSQHLGVDFGWNDGAYCNQPIVAIEDGVVVGCADGYGNTYPSQRIYGNYVNISHGGGWWSMYGHLLKGICVKNGQSVKKGQVIGFMGNSGYSNGQHLHFELRRGANAKGNSIDPISYLFVEDRSIYVNPNSKEYDQIRYRDTSPVPPVERNTAVDQINVGLAFLNCRNGASTKCERLGFLAEGWYNVYETEEHEGYTWYNIAKDRWCAGVDKVTFYKGSAGTTYKVLFPYVSQGDRDMLIRVAEEAQLRIIIEEN
;
A
#
# COMPACT_ATOMS: atom_id res chain seq x y z
N MET A 1 5.66 3.66 -14.90
CA MET A 1 4.44 4.38 -14.56
C MET A 1 3.86 3.70 -13.34
N ASN A 2 3.40 4.43 -12.37
CA ASN A 2 2.90 3.90 -11.11
C ASN A 2 1.44 4.28 -10.98
N PHE A 3 0.58 3.31 -10.72
CA PHE A 3 -0.87 3.47 -10.66
C PHE A 3 -1.39 3.31 -9.24
N ILE A 4 -2.52 3.91 -8.90
CA ILE A 4 -3.19 3.61 -7.63
C ILE A 4 -3.89 2.25 -7.70
N TYR A 5 -4.17 1.66 -6.54
CA TYR A 5 -5.08 0.50 -6.48
C TYR A 5 -6.48 0.90 -6.97
N PRO A 6 -7.18 -0.02 -7.67
CA PRO A 6 -8.51 0.25 -8.19
C PRO A 6 -9.62 0.26 -7.11
N LEU A 7 -9.25 0.22 -5.85
CA LEU A 7 -10.10 0.07 -4.68
C LEU A 7 -9.89 1.25 -3.73
N SER A 8 -10.97 1.82 -3.19
CA SER A 8 -10.92 3.04 -2.38
C SER A 8 -11.11 2.82 -0.87
N ARG A 9 -11.36 1.58 -0.41
CA ARG A 9 -11.63 1.31 1.02
C ARG A 9 -10.91 0.11 1.58
N TYR A 10 -10.83 -0.97 0.81
CA TYR A 10 -10.37 -2.25 1.29
C TYR A 10 -9.64 -3.02 0.18
N ILE A 11 -8.44 -3.48 0.46
CA ILE A 11 -7.63 -4.29 -0.46
C ILE A 11 -7.43 -5.67 0.14
N LYS A 12 -7.89 -6.69 -0.57
CA LYS A 12 -7.57 -8.09 -0.31
C LYS A 12 -7.41 -8.82 -1.63
N ILE A 13 -6.20 -9.22 -1.94
CA ILE A 13 -5.90 -10.04 -3.11
C ILE A 13 -6.32 -11.47 -2.80
N THR A 14 -7.24 -12.02 -3.58
CA THR A 14 -7.75 -13.38 -3.46
C THR A 14 -7.22 -14.31 -4.53
N GLN A 15 -6.89 -13.77 -5.72
CA GLN A 15 -6.25 -14.52 -6.79
C GLN A 15 -5.22 -13.63 -7.50
N VAL A 16 -4.03 -14.18 -7.74
CA VAL A 16 -2.91 -13.49 -8.39
C VAL A 16 -2.92 -13.71 -9.90
N TYR A 17 -2.14 -12.90 -10.62
CA TYR A 17 -1.89 -13.05 -12.04
C TYR A 17 -1.11 -14.35 -12.34
N TRP A 18 -1.52 -15.08 -13.38
CA TRP A 18 -0.80 -16.22 -13.95
C TRP A 18 -1.30 -16.54 -15.36
N SER A 19 -0.69 -17.48 -16.07
CA SER A 19 -0.91 -17.71 -17.52
C SER A 19 -2.36 -18.00 -17.94
N GLN A 20 -3.19 -18.51 -17.03
CA GLN A 20 -4.61 -18.77 -17.29
C GLN A 20 -5.55 -17.77 -16.57
N HIS A 21 -5.00 -16.90 -15.73
CA HIS A 21 -5.71 -15.82 -15.04
C HIS A 21 -5.00 -14.50 -15.30
N LEU A 22 -5.43 -13.77 -16.32
CA LEU A 22 -4.74 -12.61 -16.90
C LEU A 22 -4.97 -11.31 -16.11
N GLY A 23 -5.24 -11.41 -14.83
CA GLY A 23 -5.50 -10.29 -13.92
C GLY A 23 -5.24 -10.65 -12.47
N VAL A 24 -5.64 -9.75 -11.59
CA VAL A 24 -5.65 -9.96 -10.14
C VAL A 24 -7.08 -9.82 -9.65
N ASP A 25 -7.53 -10.74 -8.81
CA ASP A 25 -8.83 -10.65 -8.18
C ASP A 25 -8.71 -10.05 -6.79
N PHE A 26 -9.45 -8.98 -6.59
CA PHE A 26 -9.63 -8.34 -5.29
C PHE A 26 -10.97 -8.76 -4.72
N GLY A 27 -10.95 -9.68 -3.77
CA GLY A 27 -12.14 -10.16 -3.10
C GLY A 27 -12.58 -9.27 -1.95
N TRP A 28 -13.79 -9.48 -1.52
CA TRP A 28 -14.27 -8.98 -0.24
C TRP A 28 -14.15 -10.07 0.81
N ASN A 29 -14.04 -9.68 2.05
CA ASN A 29 -14.15 -10.56 3.19
C ASN A 29 -14.89 -9.78 4.25
N ASP A 30 -15.81 -10.40 5.00
CA ASP A 30 -16.43 -9.83 6.20
C ASP A 30 -17.65 -8.93 5.99
N GLY A 31 -18.31 -8.96 4.83
CA GLY A 31 -19.58 -8.26 4.60
C GLY A 31 -19.51 -6.72 4.57
N ALA A 32 -18.60 -6.12 5.33
CA ALA A 32 -18.51 -4.66 5.50
C ALA A 32 -18.04 -3.90 4.25
N TYR A 33 -17.34 -4.57 3.35
CA TYR A 33 -16.73 -3.97 2.16
C TYR A 33 -17.33 -4.48 0.85
N CYS A 34 -18.49 -5.15 0.96
CA CYS A 34 -19.29 -5.48 -0.23
C CYS A 34 -19.64 -4.21 -0.99
N ASN A 35 -19.69 -4.31 -2.30
CA ASN A 35 -20.08 -3.21 -3.16
C ASN A 35 -19.23 -1.93 -2.97
N GLN A 36 -17.97 -2.08 -2.58
CA GLN A 36 -17.08 -0.93 -2.45
C GLN A 36 -16.88 -0.21 -3.79
N PRO A 37 -16.65 1.12 -3.79
CA PRO A 37 -16.34 1.86 -4.98
C PRO A 37 -15.09 1.33 -5.68
N ILE A 38 -15.17 1.20 -7.00
CA ILE A 38 -14.06 0.92 -7.88
C ILE A 38 -13.66 2.22 -8.57
N VAL A 39 -12.36 2.52 -8.57
CA VAL A 39 -11.85 3.78 -9.08
C VAL A 39 -10.89 3.59 -10.25
N ALA A 40 -10.83 4.59 -11.14
CA ALA A 40 -9.82 4.62 -12.21
C ALA A 40 -8.42 4.72 -11.61
N ILE A 41 -7.51 3.85 -12.04
CA ILE A 41 -6.13 3.78 -11.49
C ILE A 41 -5.26 4.97 -11.90
N GLU A 42 -5.63 5.69 -12.96
CA GLU A 42 -4.95 6.87 -13.49
C GLU A 42 -5.92 7.65 -14.39
N ASP A 43 -5.58 8.89 -14.77
CA ASP A 43 -6.27 9.66 -15.80
C ASP A 43 -6.39 8.83 -17.09
N GLY A 44 -7.49 8.99 -17.81
CA GLY A 44 -7.68 8.24 -19.05
C GLY A 44 -8.99 8.49 -19.75
N VAL A 45 -9.25 7.67 -20.77
CA VAL A 45 -10.49 7.67 -21.54
C VAL A 45 -11.08 6.28 -21.53
N VAL A 46 -12.38 6.17 -21.25
CA VAL A 46 -13.11 4.90 -21.33
C VAL A 46 -13.20 4.49 -22.80
N VAL A 47 -12.60 3.37 -23.15
CA VAL A 47 -12.53 2.84 -24.52
C VAL A 47 -13.44 1.63 -24.74
N GLY A 48 -14.09 1.17 -23.68
CA GLY A 48 -15.10 0.11 -23.73
C GLY A 48 -15.76 -0.05 -22.38
N CYS A 49 -17.06 -0.24 -22.39
CA CYS A 49 -17.81 -0.61 -21.19
C CYS A 49 -19.06 -1.41 -21.57
N ALA A 50 -19.52 -2.24 -20.66
CA ALA A 50 -20.78 -2.94 -20.76
C ALA A 50 -21.48 -2.96 -19.41
N ASP A 51 -22.79 -2.79 -19.41
CA ASP A 51 -23.64 -2.72 -18.22
C ASP A 51 -24.93 -3.51 -18.40
N GLY A 52 -25.64 -3.76 -17.32
CA GLY A 52 -26.97 -4.37 -17.32
C GLY A 52 -26.96 -5.89 -17.11
N TYR A 53 -25.81 -6.51 -16.91
CA TYR A 53 -25.70 -7.94 -16.68
C TYR A 53 -25.80 -8.30 -15.20
N GLY A 54 -26.58 -9.35 -14.91
CA GLY A 54 -26.54 -10.01 -13.61
C GLY A 54 -25.41 -11.03 -13.50
N ASN A 55 -25.43 -11.81 -12.43
CA ASN A 55 -24.60 -13.02 -12.33
C ASN A 55 -25.08 -14.03 -13.36
N THR A 56 -24.17 -14.57 -14.13
CA THR A 56 -24.46 -15.51 -15.23
C THR A 56 -23.66 -16.79 -15.12
N TYR A 57 -23.09 -17.09 -13.94
CA TYR A 57 -22.36 -18.34 -13.72
C TYR A 57 -23.28 -19.57 -13.92
N PRO A 58 -22.87 -20.55 -14.71
CA PRO A 58 -21.64 -20.73 -15.49
C PRO A 58 -21.78 -20.27 -16.96
N SER A 59 -22.16 -19.04 -17.25
CA SER A 59 -22.41 -18.56 -18.60
C SER A 59 -21.17 -17.95 -19.29
N GLN A 60 -21.32 -17.66 -20.59
CA GLN A 60 -20.23 -17.25 -21.48
C GLN A 60 -19.78 -15.79 -21.36
N ARG A 61 -20.42 -14.95 -20.54
CA ARG A 61 -20.04 -13.54 -20.38
C ARG A 61 -18.97 -13.39 -19.30
N ILE A 62 -17.74 -13.59 -19.68
CA ILE A 62 -16.61 -13.71 -18.76
C ILE A 62 -16.57 -12.52 -17.80
N TYR A 63 -16.54 -11.27 -18.26
CA TYR A 63 -16.36 -10.08 -17.41
C TYR A 63 -17.63 -9.49 -16.81
N GLY A 64 -18.83 -9.92 -17.27
CA GLY A 64 -20.09 -9.30 -16.85
C GLY A 64 -20.16 -7.81 -17.19
N ASN A 65 -20.51 -6.98 -16.20
CA ASN A 65 -20.39 -5.54 -16.31
C ASN A 65 -18.93 -5.16 -16.17
N TYR A 66 -18.42 -4.34 -17.09
CA TYR A 66 -17.00 -4.01 -17.10
C TYR A 66 -16.74 -2.59 -17.62
N VAL A 67 -15.57 -2.07 -17.28
CA VAL A 67 -15.01 -0.83 -17.84
C VAL A 67 -13.60 -1.12 -18.33
N ASN A 68 -13.26 -0.60 -19.53
CA ASN A 68 -11.91 -0.55 -20.06
C ASN A 68 -11.47 0.90 -20.21
N ILE A 69 -10.30 1.26 -19.71
CA ILE A 69 -9.74 2.61 -19.77
C ILE A 69 -8.40 2.59 -20.47
N SER A 70 -8.22 3.52 -21.42
CA SER A 70 -6.91 3.84 -21.99
C SER A 70 -6.28 4.99 -21.23
N HIS A 71 -5.06 4.78 -20.71
CA HIS A 71 -4.29 5.77 -19.97
C HIS A 71 -3.22 6.46 -20.82
N GLY A 72 -3.24 6.22 -22.14
CA GLY A 72 -2.20 6.70 -23.05
C GLY A 72 -0.88 5.94 -22.89
N GLY A 73 0.11 6.27 -23.73
CA GLY A 73 1.45 5.68 -23.67
C GLY A 73 1.51 4.15 -23.74
N GLY A 74 0.49 3.51 -24.30
CA GLY A 74 0.40 2.05 -24.40
C GLY A 74 -0.03 1.35 -23.10
N TRP A 75 -0.83 1.99 -22.27
CA TRP A 75 -1.38 1.43 -21.04
C TRP A 75 -2.91 1.39 -21.04
N TRP A 76 -3.46 0.25 -20.61
CA TRP A 76 -4.90 0.04 -20.45
C TRP A 76 -5.18 -0.70 -19.16
N SER A 77 -6.32 -0.40 -18.56
CA SER A 77 -6.88 -1.14 -17.43
C SER A 77 -8.27 -1.69 -17.74
N MET A 78 -8.59 -2.85 -17.19
CA MET A 78 -9.89 -3.49 -17.30
C MET A 78 -10.39 -3.85 -15.91
N TYR A 79 -11.66 -3.54 -15.66
CA TYR A 79 -12.37 -3.72 -14.39
C TYR A 79 -13.61 -4.57 -14.65
N GLY A 80 -13.58 -5.82 -14.22
CA GLY A 80 -14.64 -6.80 -14.46
C GLY A 80 -15.52 -7.08 -13.23
N HIS A 81 -16.61 -7.78 -13.47
CA HIS A 81 -17.60 -8.23 -12.49
C HIS A 81 -18.28 -7.13 -11.70
N LEU A 82 -18.36 -5.92 -12.26
CA LEU A 82 -18.97 -4.77 -11.60
C LEU A 82 -20.46 -4.99 -11.34
N LEU A 83 -21.01 -4.26 -10.36
CA LEU A 83 -22.46 -4.12 -10.20
C LEU A 83 -23.09 -3.47 -11.44
N LYS A 84 -24.37 -3.75 -11.65
CA LYS A 84 -25.20 -2.99 -12.59
C LYS A 84 -25.25 -1.53 -12.17
N GLY A 85 -25.20 -0.63 -13.13
CA GLY A 85 -25.19 0.82 -12.91
C GLY A 85 -23.76 1.38 -12.84
N ILE A 86 -22.92 1.04 -13.84
CA ILE A 86 -21.59 1.64 -13.96
C ILE A 86 -21.68 3.17 -14.10
N CYS A 87 -20.70 3.87 -13.52
CA CYS A 87 -20.76 5.34 -13.36
C CYS A 87 -20.21 6.11 -14.56
N VAL A 88 -19.76 5.43 -15.60
CA VAL A 88 -19.10 6.03 -16.77
C VAL A 88 -19.62 5.45 -18.09
N LYS A 89 -19.35 6.13 -19.18
CA LYS A 89 -19.75 5.71 -20.54
C LYS A 89 -18.56 5.71 -21.49
N ASN A 90 -18.68 4.95 -22.57
CA ASN A 90 -17.66 4.90 -23.61
C ASN A 90 -17.36 6.30 -24.18
N GLY A 91 -16.08 6.61 -24.38
CA GLY A 91 -15.56 7.91 -24.80
C GLY A 91 -15.42 8.94 -23.68
N GLN A 92 -15.85 8.66 -22.46
CA GLN A 92 -15.74 9.58 -21.32
C GLN A 92 -14.29 9.66 -20.81
N SER A 93 -13.80 10.88 -20.62
CA SER A 93 -12.57 11.13 -19.87
C SER A 93 -12.83 10.90 -18.38
N VAL A 94 -11.91 10.24 -17.72
CA VAL A 94 -11.92 9.99 -16.27
C VAL A 94 -10.65 10.48 -15.63
N LYS A 95 -10.73 10.83 -14.36
CA LYS A 95 -9.60 11.23 -13.53
C LYS A 95 -9.16 10.07 -12.64
N LYS A 96 -7.88 10.03 -12.33
CA LYS A 96 -7.32 9.15 -11.32
C LYS A 96 -8.14 9.26 -10.02
N GLY A 97 -8.51 8.12 -9.44
CA GLY A 97 -9.36 8.08 -8.25
C GLY A 97 -10.86 8.33 -8.48
N GLN A 98 -11.27 8.66 -9.71
CA GLN A 98 -12.69 8.81 -10.02
C GLN A 98 -13.41 7.47 -9.91
N VAL A 99 -14.56 7.44 -9.21
CA VAL A 99 -15.42 6.25 -9.15
C VAL A 99 -15.99 5.95 -10.54
N ILE A 100 -15.78 4.72 -10.99
CA ILE A 100 -16.23 4.22 -12.30
C ILE A 100 -17.31 3.15 -12.19
N GLY A 101 -17.52 2.61 -11.00
CA GLY A 101 -18.52 1.59 -10.68
C GLY A 101 -18.33 1.06 -9.27
N PHE A 102 -18.97 -0.06 -8.98
CA PHE A 102 -18.90 -0.71 -7.68
C PHE A 102 -18.56 -2.19 -7.85
N MET A 103 -17.82 -2.76 -6.89
CA MET A 103 -17.51 -4.18 -6.88
C MET A 103 -18.79 -5.01 -6.89
N GLY A 104 -18.86 -6.00 -7.76
CA GLY A 104 -20.05 -6.82 -7.94
C GLY A 104 -19.74 -8.31 -8.08
N ASN A 105 -20.69 -9.01 -8.69
CA ASN A 105 -20.63 -10.44 -8.97
C ASN A 105 -21.33 -10.75 -10.30
N SER A 106 -21.17 -9.87 -11.29
CA SER A 106 -21.80 -10.05 -12.61
C SER A 106 -20.94 -10.90 -13.54
N GLY A 107 -21.58 -11.50 -14.57
CA GLY A 107 -20.88 -12.36 -15.51
C GLY A 107 -20.50 -13.73 -14.95
N TYR A 108 -19.40 -14.29 -15.44
CA TYR A 108 -18.91 -15.61 -15.01
C TYR A 108 -18.11 -15.44 -13.71
N SER A 109 -18.81 -15.36 -12.60
CA SER A 109 -18.24 -15.15 -11.27
C SER A 109 -18.98 -15.97 -10.23
N ASN A 110 -18.27 -16.64 -9.35
CA ASN A 110 -18.79 -17.47 -8.27
C ASN A 110 -18.78 -16.78 -6.89
N GLY A 111 -18.41 -15.51 -6.84
CA GLY A 111 -18.37 -14.73 -5.61
C GLY A 111 -18.07 -13.27 -5.90
N GLN A 112 -18.43 -12.38 -4.97
CA GLN A 112 -18.21 -10.95 -5.15
C GLN A 112 -16.72 -10.61 -5.14
N HIS A 113 -16.23 -10.03 -6.21
CA HIS A 113 -14.85 -9.57 -6.36
C HIS A 113 -14.73 -8.58 -7.52
N LEU A 114 -13.62 -7.86 -7.56
CA LEU A 114 -13.16 -7.13 -8.75
C LEU A 114 -12.12 -8.00 -9.45
N HIS A 115 -12.37 -8.37 -10.71
CA HIS A 115 -11.32 -8.85 -11.61
C HIS A 115 -10.65 -7.64 -12.27
N PHE A 116 -9.35 -7.49 -12.08
CA PHE A 116 -8.59 -6.34 -12.57
C PHE A 116 -7.44 -6.79 -13.47
N GLU A 117 -7.42 -6.27 -14.71
CA GLU A 117 -6.28 -6.48 -15.63
C GLU A 117 -5.54 -5.16 -15.90
N LEU A 118 -4.23 -5.24 -15.98
CA LEU A 118 -3.37 -4.21 -16.53
C LEU A 118 -2.75 -4.73 -17.83
N ARG A 119 -2.82 -3.93 -18.91
CA ARG A 119 -2.33 -4.32 -20.23
C ARG A 119 -1.30 -3.33 -20.73
N ARG A 120 -0.28 -3.84 -21.43
CA ARG A 120 0.83 -3.05 -21.97
C ARG A 120 1.02 -3.31 -23.45
N GLY A 121 1.12 -2.24 -24.26
CA GLY A 121 1.33 -2.31 -25.72
C GLY A 121 0.04 -2.28 -26.52
N ALA A 122 -0.97 -3.12 -26.21
CA ALA A 122 -2.26 -3.13 -26.87
C ALA A 122 -3.40 -3.48 -25.89
N ASN A 123 -4.62 -3.04 -26.20
CA ASN A 123 -5.82 -3.42 -25.43
C ASN A 123 -6.31 -4.82 -25.84
N ALA A 124 -5.53 -5.82 -25.58
CA ALA A 124 -5.83 -7.21 -25.89
C ALA A 124 -5.40 -8.12 -24.75
N LYS A 125 -6.10 -9.25 -24.56
CA LYS A 125 -5.80 -10.22 -23.48
C LYS A 125 -4.36 -10.70 -23.50
N GLY A 126 -3.77 -10.95 -24.67
CA GLY A 126 -2.37 -11.35 -24.80
C GLY A 126 -1.34 -10.30 -24.38
N ASN A 127 -1.77 -9.08 -24.07
CA ASN A 127 -0.95 -7.98 -23.59
C ASN A 127 -1.12 -7.71 -22.07
N SER A 128 -1.84 -8.58 -21.35
CA SER A 128 -1.99 -8.49 -19.90
C SER A 128 -0.67 -8.81 -19.21
N ILE A 129 -0.37 -8.04 -18.18
CA ILE A 129 0.83 -8.17 -17.34
C ILE A 129 0.38 -8.22 -15.88
N ASP A 130 1.26 -8.70 -14.99
CA ASP A 130 0.99 -8.70 -13.56
C ASP A 130 0.81 -7.25 -13.03
N PRO A 131 -0.38 -6.88 -12.53
CA PRO A 131 -0.64 -5.52 -12.08
C PRO A 131 0.11 -5.14 -10.80
N ILE A 132 0.41 -6.10 -9.91
CA ILE A 132 0.89 -5.81 -8.54
C ILE A 132 2.18 -4.99 -8.56
N SER A 133 3.07 -5.28 -9.52
CA SER A 133 4.32 -4.55 -9.70
C SER A 133 4.15 -3.06 -10.07
N TYR A 134 2.97 -2.65 -10.47
CA TYR A 134 2.66 -1.28 -10.94
C TYR A 134 1.68 -0.53 -10.04
N LEU A 135 1.04 -1.22 -9.06
CA LEU A 135 0.04 -0.64 -8.19
C LEU A 135 0.63 -0.18 -6.85
N PHE A 136 0.11 0.96 -6.34
CA PHE A 136 0.52 1.55 -5.07
C PHE A 136 -0.71 2.02 -4.29
N VAL A 137 -0.69 1.84 -2.98
CA VAL A 137 -1.67 2.44 -2.06
C VAL A 137 -1.24 3.89 -1.82
N GLU A 138 -2.00 4.86 -2.31
CA GLU A 138 -1.75 6.29 -2.06
C GLU A 138 -2.43 6.78 -0.79
N ASP A 139 -3.67 6.36 -0.58
CA ASP A 139 -4.46 6.74 0.58
C ASP A 139 -4.30 5.71 1.70
N ARG A 140 -3.73 6.12 2.82
CA ARG A 140 -3.49 5.27 3.98
C ARG A 140 -4.74 4.91 4.77
N SER A 141 -5.86 5.57 4.52
CA SER A 141 -7.15 5.17 5.08
C SER A 141 -7.69 3.88 4.44
N ILE A 142 -7.11 3.46 3.31
CA ILE A 142 -7.43 2.19 2.67
C ILE A 142 -6.87 1.04 3.52
N TYR A 143 -7.76 0.24 4.07
CA TYR A 143 -7.36 -0.95 4.82
C TYR A 143 -6.84 -2.04 3.89
N VAL A 144 -5.61 -2.47 4.10
CA VAL A 144 -5.00 -3.61 3.40
C VAL A 144 -5.05 -4.83 4.31
N ASN A 145 -5.79 -5.86 3.89
CA ASN A 145 -5.94 -7.08 4.67
C ASN A 145 -4.61 -7.85 4.74
N PRO A 146 -4.09 -8.17 5.93
CA PRO A 146 -2.82 -8.89 6.08
C PRO A 146 -2.86 -10.33 5.55
N ASN A 147 -4.06 -10.90 5.34
CA ASN A 147 -4.23 -12.22 4.72
C ASN A 147 -4.39 -12.13 3.18
N SER A 148 -4.06 -11.01 2.56
CA SER A 148 -3.98 -10.91 1.10
C SER A 148 -2.90 -11.82 0.56
N LYS A 149 -3.17 -12.49 -0.56
CA LYS A 149 -2.09 -13.06 -1.36
C LYS A 149 -1.13 -11.94 -1.76
N GLU A 150 0.15 -12.23 -1.81
CA GLU A 150 1.21 -11.24 -2.13
C GLU A 150 1.16 -9.96 -1.26
N TYR A 151 0.69 -10.08 0.00
CA TYR A 151 0.61 -8.95 0.92
C TYR A 151 1.93 -8.17 1.01
N ASP A 152 3.06 -8.88 1.00
CA ASP A 152 4.39 -8.27 1.08
C ASP A 152 4.80 -7.51 -0.19
N GLN A 153 4.11 -7.72 -1.29
CA GLN A 153 4.32 -6.98 -2.54
C GLN A 153 3.43 -5.73 -2.65
N ILE A 154 2.43 -5.58 -1.76
CA ILE A 154 1.57 -4.39 -1.75
C ILE A 154 2.40 -3.20 -1.28
N ARG A 155 2.59 -2.23 -2.18
CA ARG A 155 3.42 -1.04 -1.96
C ARG A 155 2.56 0.17 -1.66
N TYR A 156 3.03 0.98 -0.74
CA TYR A 156 2.44 2.29 -0.46
C TYR A 156 3.19 3.36 -1.26
N ARG A 157 2.45 4.26 -1.90
CA ARG A 157 3.04 5.44 -2.53
C ARG A 157 3.21 6.49 -1.45
N ASP A 158 4.43 7.01 -1.43
CA ASP A 158 4.84 8.08 -0.53
C ASP A 158 4.45 7.90 0.95
N THR A 159 5.11 6.98 1.51
CA THR A 159 5.80 7.34 2.71
C THR A 159 7.12 7.89 2.22
N SER A 160 7.32 9.18 2.32
CA SER A 160 8.67 9.72 2.14
C SER A 160 9.62 8.77 2.85
N PRO A 161 10.52 8.08 2.15
CA PRO A 161 11.39 7.13 2.82
C PRO A 161 12.06 7.92 3.93
N VAL A 162 12.14 7.34 5.12
CA VAL A 162 13.03 7.92 6.12
C VAL A 162 14.38 7.96 5.41
N PRO A 163 14.91 9.12 5.04
CA PRO A 163 16.15 9.16 4.29
C PRO A 163 17.25 8.56 5.16
N PRO A 164 18.16 7.77 4.58
CA PRO A 164 19.34 7.35 5.31
C PRO A 164 20.13 8.58 5.75
N VAL A 165 20.71 8.51 6.92
CA VAL A 165 21.55 9.56 7.50
C VAL A 165 23.03 9.19 7.36
N GLU A 166 23.93 10.10 7.62
CA GLU A 166 25.34 9.79 7.74
C GLU A 166 25.62 8.98 9.02
N ARG A 167 26.65 8.16 9.00
CA ARG A 167 27.07 7.41 10.18
C ARG A 167 27.47 8.37 11.29
N ASN A 168 26.78 8.28 12.42
CA ASN A 168 27.06 9.06 13.62
C ASN A 168 27.31 8.10 14.79
N THR A 169 28.56 8.02 15.26
CA THR A 169 28.92 7.15 16.38
C THR A 169 28.44 7.65 17.74
N ALA A 170 27.88 8.85 17.82
CA ALA A 170 27.34 9.39 19.06
C ALA A 170 25.93 8.90 19.40
N VAL A 171 25.17 8.41 18.44
CA VAL A 171 23.79 7.95 18.61
C VAL A 171 23.65 6.49 18.20
N ASP A 172 22.62 5.84 18.72
CA ASP A 172 22.27 4.49 18.29
C ASP A 172 21.82 4.52 16.85
N GLN A 173 22.36 3.63 16.04
CA GLN A 173 22.02 3.54 14.61
C GLN A 173 21.88 2.09 14.17
N ILE A 174 21.09 1.87 13.14
CA ILE A 174 21.16 0.65 12.34
C ILE A 174 21.75 0.95 10.97
N ASN A 175 22.48 -0.01 10.44
CA ASN A 175 22.82 -0.06 9.02
C ASN A 175 21.93 -1.09 8.33
N VAL A 176 21.17 -0.65 7.36
CA VAL A 176 20.32 -1.48 6.50
C VAL A 176 21.11 -1.82 5.25
N GLY A 177 21.55 -3.07 5.15
CA GLY A 177 22.35 -3.58 4.02
C GLY A 177 21.50 -4.34 2.98
N LEU A 178 20.20 -4.07 2.93
CA LEU A 178 19.31 -4.63 1.93
C LEU A 178 18.34 -3.57 1.41
N ALA A 179 18.05 -3.62 0.12
CA ALA A 179 16.98 -2.82 -0.45
C ALA A 179 15.62 -3.34 0.04
N PHE A 180 14.66 -2.43 0.26
CA PHE A 180 13.27 -2.77 0.56
C PHE A 180 12.98 -3.44 1.91
N LEU A 181 13.69 -3.06 2.97
CA LEU A 181 13.28 -3.44 4.33
C LEU A 181 11.92 -2.82 4.67
N ASN A 182 10.96 -3.62 5.12
CA ASN A 182 9.63 -3.13 5.49
C ASN A 182 9.71 -2.13 6.65
N CYS A 183 9.08 -0.97 6.47
CA CYS A 183 8.82 0.02 7.50
C CYS A 183 7.35 -0.05 7.92
N ARG A 184 7.07 -0.06 9.23
CA ARG A 184 5.72 -0.20 9.79
C ARG A 184 5.41 0.90 10.80
N ASN A 185 4.12 1.09 11.12
CA ASN A 185 3.68 2.07 12.12
C ASN A 185 3.78 1.55 13.57
N GLY A 186 4.36 0.40 13.80
CA GLY A 186 4.58 -0.20 15.12
C GLY A 186 5.48 -1.42 15.05
N ALA A 187 5.91 -1.89 16.23
CA ALA A 187 6.85 -2.98 16.42
C ALA A 187 6.21 -4.37 16.29
N SER A 188 5.56 -4.66 15.18
CA SER A 188 4.91 -5.95 14.92
C SER A 188 4.72 -6.22 13.43
N THR A 189 4.77 -7.48 13.05
CA THR A 189 4.42 -7.91 11.69
C THR A 189 2.96 -7.64 11.35
N LYS A 190 2.11 -7.47 12.36
CA LYS A 190 0.68 -7.16 12.23
C LYS A 190 0.42 -5.65 12.08
N CYS A 191 1.39 -4.81 12.41
CA CYS A 191 1.27 -3.38 12.22
C CYS A 191 1.25 -3.00 10.74
N GLU A 192 0.61 -1.88 10.44
CA GLU A 192 0.49 -1.36 9.08
C GLU A 192 1.88 -1.15 8.46
N ARG A 193 2.05 -1.63 7.24
CA ARG A 193 3.26 -1.37 6.45
C ARG A 193 3.17 0.02 5.82
N LEU A 194 4.10 0.87 6.18
CA LEU A 194 4.17 2.25 5.71
C LEU A 194 5.02 2.42 4.45
N GLY A 195 5.79 1.41 4.07
CA GLY A 195 6.70 1.45 2.92
C GLY A 195 7.96 0.64 3.16
N PHE A 196 9.02 1.03 2.49
CA PHE A 196 10.32 0.37 2.58
C PHE A 196 11.42 1.37 2.95
N LEU A 197 12.45 0.86 3.65
CA LEU A 197 13.69 1.56 3.83
C LEU A 197 14.64 1.23 2.67
N ALA A 198 15.40 2.23 2.25
CA ALA A 198 16.54 2.03 1.36
C ALA A 198 17.75 1.46 2.14
N GLU A 199 18.76 1.03 1.43
CA GLU A 199 20.07 0.75 2.05
C GLU A 199 20.66 2.01 2.67
N GLY A 200 21.24 1.90 3.84
CA GLY A 200 21.88 3.03 4.52
C GLY A 200 21.79 3.02 6.03
N TRP A 201 22.17 4.13 6.63
CA TRP A 201 22.18 4.34 8.06
C TRP A 201 20.92 5.02 8.54
N TYR A 202 20.37 4.60 9.68
CA TYR A 202 19.20 5.19 10.31
C TYR A 202 19.42 5.35 11.80
N ASN A 203 19.05 6.49 12.37
CA ASN A 203 19.06 6.68 13.81
C ASN A 203 18.02 5.77 14.46
N VAL A 204 18.32 5.24 15.64
CA VAL A 204 17.42 4.42 16.43
C VAL A 204 17.03 5.20 17.67
N TYR A 205 15.74 5.42 17.84
CA TYR A 205 15.19 6.16 18.99
C TYR A 205 14.67 5.24 20.07
N GLU A 206 14.22 4.05 19.68
CA GLU A 206 13.66 3.04 20.57
C GLU A 206 13.88 1.63 20.02
N THR A 207 13.92 0.64 20.90
CA THR A 207 13.98 -0.77 20.52
C THR A 207 12.95 -1.57 21.30
N GLU A 208 12.30 -2.52 20.64
CA GLU A 208 11.29 -3.40 21.23
C GLU A 208 11.51 -4.85 20.77
N GLU A 209 11.43 -5.81 21.69
CA GLU A 209 11.44 -7.23 21.35
C GLU A 209 10.02 -7.74 21.20
N HIS A 210 9.64 -8.11 19.98
CA HIS A 210 8.31 -8.62 19.69
C HIS A 210 8.32 -9.62 18.53
N GLU A 211 7.51 -10.68 18.63
CA GLU A 211 7.38 -11.72 17.60
C GLU A 211 8.72 -12.38 17.17
N GLY A 212 9.70 -12.44 18.08
CA GLY A 212 11.02 -13.02 17.78
C GLY A 212 11.97 -12.12 17.00
N TYR A 213 11.64 -10.85 16.85
CA TYR A 213 12.48 -9.82 16.25
C TYR A 213 12.79 -8.72 17.24
N THR A 214 13.98 -8.13 17.14
CA THR A 214 14.25 -6.80 17.68
C THR A 214 13.72 -5.78 16.69
N TRP A 215 12.80 -4.95 17.14
CA TRP A 215 12.23 -3.86 16.33
C TRP A 215 12.94 -2.55 16.66
N TYR A 216 13.22 -1.76 15.65
CA TYR A 216 13.90 -0.48 15.76
C TYR A 216 12.96 0.66 15.34
N ASN A 217 12.70 1.60 16.25
CA ASN A 217 12.06 2.86 15.91
C ASN A 217 13.08 3.79 15.28
N ILE A 218 12.86 4.21 14.05
CA ILE A 218 13.80 5.02 13.25
C ILE A 218 13.28 6.41 12.92
N ALA A 219 12.01 6.67 13.20
CA ALA A 219 11.37 7.98 13.14
C ALA A 219 9.99 7.85 13.83
N LYS A 220 9.28 8.96 14.02
CA LYS A 220 7.93 8.93 14.57
C LYS A 220 7.05 7.93 13.81
N ASP A 221 6.46 7.00 14.55
CA ASP A 221 5.61 5.93 14.02
C ASP A 221 6.27 5.15 12.86
N ARG A 222 7.60 4.97 12.91
CA ARG A 222 8.39 4.28 11.91
C ARG A 222 9.26 3.21 12.56
N TRP A 223 8.88 1.96 12.35
CA TRP A 223 9.56 0.80 12.90
C TRP A 223 10.02 -0.15 11.80
N CYS A 224 11.15 -0.78 12.01
CA CYS A 224 11.61 -1.88 11.15
C CYS A 224 12.14 -3.04 12.01
N ALA A 225 11.99 -4.27 11.51
CA ALA A 225 12.51 -5.45 12.17
C ALA A 225 14.01 -5.61 11.94
N GLY A 226 14.72 -6.05 12.94
CA GLY A 226 16.07 -6.58 12.81
C GLY A 226 16.04 -7.94 12.13
N VAL A 227 16.40 -7.95 10.86
CA VAL A 227 16.51 -9.14 10.01
C VAL A 227 17.95 -9.27 9.51
N ASP A 228 18.26 -10.34 8.80
CA ASP A 228 19.57 -10.49 8.15
C ASP A 228 19.95 -9.23 7.38
N LYS A 229 21.23 -8.81 7.51
CA LYS A 229 21.79 -7.58 6.93
C LYS A 229 21.27 -6.25 7.54
N VAL A 230 20.58 -6.30 8.69
CA VAL A 230 20.36 -5.12 9.54
C VAL A 230 21.28 -5.24 10.74
N THR A 231 22.22 -4.33 10.87
CA THR A 231 23.21 -4.35 11.96
C THR A 231 22.98 -3.14 12.87
N PHE A 232 22.78 -3.42 14.15
CA PHE A 232 22.65 -2.38 15.16
C PHE A 232 24.03 -1.93 15.68
N TYR A 233 24.21 -0.63 15.82
CA TYR A 233 25.38 0.01 16.36
C TYR A 233 24.98 0.91 17.52
N LYS A 234 25.48 0.59 18.70
CA LYS A 234 25.25 1.43 19.88
C LYS A 234 26.10 2.69 19.82
N GLY A 235 25.47 3.84 20.05
CA GLY A 235 26.15 5.13 20.12
C GLY A 235 26.99 5.28 21.39
N SER A 236 28.00 6.10 21.31
CA SER A 236 28.87 6.43 22.44
C SER A 236 28.46 7.71 23.22
N ALA A 237 27.43 8.39 22.78
CA ALA A 237 26.99 9.62 23.42
C ALA A 237 26.34 9.34 24.77
N GLY A 238 26.88 9.95 25.78
CA GLY A 238 26.75 9.57 27.21
C GLY A 238 25.62 10.18 27.89
N THR A 239 24.62 10.78 27.61
CA THR A 239 23.56 11.22 28.52
C THR A 239 22.17 11.16 27.89
N THR A 240 21.35 10.25 28.40
CA THR A 240 19.92 10.24 28.07
C THR A 240 19.21 11.22 29.00
N TYR A 241 18.54 12.20 28.43
CA TYR A 241 17.69 13.13 29.20
C TYR A 241 16.28 12.58 29.21
N LYS A 242 15.76 12.30 30.42
CA LYS A 242 14.34 11.97 30.62
C LYS A 242 13.61 13.27 30.85
N VAL A 243 12.69 13.62 29.94
CA VAL A 243 11.87 14.81 30.06
C VAL A 243 10.45 14.39 30.38
N LEU A 244 9.99 14.74 31.58
CA LEU A 244 8.64 14.45 32.06
C LEU A 244 7.77 15.69 31.89
N PHE A 245 6.71 15.58 31.13
CA PHE A 245 5.72 16.64 30.99
C PHE A 245 4.35 16.13 31.44
N PRO A 246 3.64 16.88 32.29
CA PRO A 246 2.29 16.48 32.71
C PRO A 246 1.25 16.56 31.59
N TYR A 247 1.49 17.41 30.57
CA TYR A 247 0.68 17.52 29.36
C TYR A 247 1.53 18.09 28.25
N VAL A 248 1.70 17.34 27.16
CA VAL A 248 2.45 17.83 25.97
C VAL A 248 1.55 17.69 24.75
N SER A 249 1.31 18.80 24.07
CA SER A 249 0.60 18.72 22.79
C SER A 249 1.46 17.97 21.74
N GLN A 250 0.80 17.43 20.74
CA GLN A 250 1.50 16.75 19.64
C GLN A 250 2.56 17.67 18.98
N GLY A 251 2.25 18.96 18.82
CA GLY A 251 3.17 19.95 18.27
C GLY A 251 4.39 20.19 19.13
N ASP A 252 4.24 20.20 20.45
CA ASP A 252 5.35 20.38 21.38
C ASP A 252 6.28 19.15 21.39
N ARG A 253 5.72 17.96 21.29
CA ARG A 253 6.50 16.71 21.11
C ARG A 253 7.35 16.75 19.84
N ASP A 254 6.73 17.12 18.74
CA ASP A 254 7.40 17.17 17.45
C ASP A 254 8.54 18.24 17.46
N MET A 255 8.33 19.35 18.18
CA MET A 255 9.35 20.36 18.39
C MET A 255 10.50 19.86 19.27
N LEU A 256 10.19 19.20 20.39
CA LEU A 256 11.22 18.66 21.31
C LEU A 256 12.07 17.57 20.64
N ILE A 257 11.44 16.69 19.85
CA ILE A 257 12.15 15.68 19.08
C ILE A 257 13.10 16.37 18.09
N ARG A 258 12.65 17.40 17.37
CA ARG A 258 13.48 18.14 16.43
C ARG A 258 14.65 18.83 17.11
N VAL A 259 14.40 19.52 18.23
CA VAL A 259 15.46 20.20 19.00
C VAL A 259 16.49 19.21 19.54
N ALA A 260 16.03 18.04 19.99
CA ALA A 260 16.95 17.00 20.46
C ALA A 260 17.77 16.40 19.31
N GLU A 261 17.18 16.19 18.16
CA GLU A 261 17.88 15.74 16.94
C GLU A 261 18.94 16.76 16.51
N GLU A 262 18.60 18.04 16.43
CA GLU A 262 19.53 19.12 16.09
C GLU A 262 20.68 19.23 17.10
N ALA A 263 20.38 19.00 18.39
CA ALA A 263 21.38 19.03 19.47
C ALA A 263 22.13 17.70 19.67
N GLN A 264 21.80 16.66 18.90
CA GLN A 264 22.31 15.29 19.05
C GLN A 264 22.10 14.71 20.47
N LEU A 265 21.00 15.09 21.09
CA LEU A 265 20.59 14.63 22.43
C LEU A 265 19.61 13.47 22.34
N ARG A 266 19.72 12.52 23.27
CA ARG A 266 18.75 11.46 23.46
C ARG A 266 17.72 11.92 24.49
N ILE A 267 16.44 12.04 24.09
CA ILE A 267 15.35 12.37 24.99
C ILE A 267 14.33 11.22 25.05
N ILE A 268 13.77 10.99 26.22
CA ILE A 268 12.62 10.12 26.44
C ILE A 268 11.49 11.02 26.91
N ILE A 269 10.37 11.05 26.19
CA ILE A 269 9.17 11.78 26.55
C ILE A 269 8.20 10.78 27.15
N GLU A 270 7.89 10.92 28.45
CA GLU A 270 6.88 10.10 29.13
C GLU A 270 5.65 10.98 29.45
N GLU A 271 4.47 10.45 29.19
CA GLU A 271 3.21 11.01 29.70
C GLU A 271 2.94 10.42 31.08
N ASN A 272 2.53 11.28 32.02
CA ASN A 272 2.00 10.86 33.31
C ASN A 272 0.49 10.62 33.21
#